data_3247c6d17c231b346d67d827800ee2e7
#
_entry.id   3247c6d17c231b346d67d827800ee2e7
#
_cell.length_a   1.000
_cell.length_b   1.000
_cell.length_c   1.000
_cell.angle_alpha   90.00
_cell.angle_beta   90.00
_cell.angle_gamma   90.00
#
_symmetry.space_group_name_H-M   'P 1'
#
loop_
_entity.id
_entity.type
_entity.pdbx_description
1 polymer ?
#
loop_
_entity_poly.entity_id
_entity_poly.type
_entity_poly.pdbx_seq_one_letter_code
_entity_poly.pdbx_strand_id
1 'polypeptide(L)'
;AITGAAFSNGINLFKSGGFNCLAPQFAPAAGLPCPVAQGVPQSLQGNQLPNTAELEYSLSLTKVFPGANGETSARLSYRFRDESNSSAFEMERMKIPANKYFDMLVKFTPNDGDWYVGVYGKNLADDRQLQFLRTASNLQGGQLYGSFSDPRTWGLQFGFDF
;
A
#
# COMPACT_ATOMS: atom_id res chain seq x y z
N ALA A 1 -11.76 20.88 -7.72
CA ALA A 1 -11.21 21.26 -6.41
C ALA A 1 -12.17 20.76 -5.34
N ILE A 2 -11.71 19.87 -4.47
CA ILE A 2 -12.47 19.47 -3.29
C ILE A 2 -12.23 20.56 -2.26
N THR A 3 -13.10 21.56 -2.26
CA THR A 3 -13.11 22.59 -1.22
C THR A 3 -13.99 22.13 -0.07
N GLY A 4 -13.50 22.20 1.16
CA GLY A 4 -14.33 22.02 2.35
C GLY A 4 -14.34 20.64 2.96
N ALA A 5 -13.35 19.78 2.71
CA ALA A 5 -13.14 18.64 3.55
C ALA A 5 -12.83 19.14 4.97
N ALA A 6 -13.81 19.04 5.85
CA ALA A 6 -13.60 19.31 7.26
C ALA A 6 -12.57 18.33 7.79
N PHE A 7 -11.38 18.81 8.04
CA PHE A 7 -10.36 17.99 8.66
C PHE A 7 -10.81 17.70 10.08
N SER A 8 -11.28 16.48 10.27
CA SER A 8 -11.79 16.11 11.58
C SER A 8 -10.66 16.21 12.60
N ASN A 9 -10.89 16.86 13.52
CA ASN A 9 -10.67 16.94 14.95
C ASN A 9 -9.46 16.21 15.58
N GLY A 10 -8.81 15.25 14.92
CA GLY A 10 -7.65 14.59 15.48
C GLY A 10 -6.48 15.54 15.75
N ILE A 11 -6.19 16.43 14.83
CA ILE A 11 -5.13 17.44 14.99
C ILE A 11 -5.58 18.53 15.97
N ASN A 12 -6.86 18.81 15.98
CA ASN A 12 -7.42 19.87 16.82
C ASN A 12 -7.65 19.44 18.26
N LEU A 13 -7.83 18.15 18.52
CA LEU A 13 -7.82 17.60 19.86
C LEU A 13 -6.52 17.93 20.62
N PHE A 14 -5.39 17.86 19.92
CA PHE A 14 -4.09 18.23 20.50
C PHE A 14 -3.91 19.74 20.66
N LYS A 15 -4.45 20.54 19.75
CA LYS A 15 -4.36 22.00 19.83
C LYS A 15 -5.32 22.63 20.82
N SER A 16 -6.44 21.98 21.09
CA SER A 16 -7.47 22.45 22.02
C SER A 16 -7.35 21.89 23.44
N GLY A 17 -6.23 21.31 23.81
CA GLY A 17 -6.01 20.77 25.14
C GLY A 17 -6.80 19.49 25.44
N GLY A 18 -7.14 18.71 24.39
CA GLY A 18 -7.75 17.39 24.56
C GLY A 18 -9.27 17.35 24.60
N PHE A 19 -9.96 18.47 24.36
CA PHE A 19 -11.43 18.48 24.35
C PHE A 19 -12.01 18.15 22.97
N ASN A 20 -12.96 17.23 22.95
CA ASN A 20 -13.72 16.91 21.74
C ASN A 20 -14.87 17.90 21.57
N CYS A 21 -14.64 18.90 20.75
CA CYS A 21 -15.63 19.94 20.46
C CYS A 21 -16.84 19.48 19.63
N LEU A 22 -16.89 18.22 19.20
CA LEU A 22 -18.02 17.69 18.40
C LEU A 22 -19.18 17.19 19.26
N ALA A 23 -18.93 16.87 20.52
CA ALA A 23 -19.98 16.41 21.40
C ALA A 23 -20.33 17.56 22.35
N PRO A 24 -21.55 18.12 22.30
CA PRO A 24 -21.96 19.25 23.15
C PRO A 24 -21.78 18.97 24.66
N GLN A 25 -21.86 17.70 25.05
CA GLN A 25 -21.64 17.28 26.43
C GLN A 25 -20.17 17.38 26.89
N PHE A 26 -19.24 17.51 25.99
CA PHE A 26 -17.80 17.66 26.26
C PHE A 26 -17.30 19.06 25.92
N ALA A 27 -18.19 19.95 25.49
CA ALA A 27 -17.83 21.36 25.33
C ALA A 27 -17.42 21.92 26.69
N PRO A 28 -16.33 22.68 26.79
CA PRO A 28 -15.90 23.26 28.04
C PRO A 28 -17.04 24.10 28.60
N ALA A 29 -17.36 23.90 29.87
CA ALA A 29 -18.50 24.46 30.58
C ALA A 29 -18.51 25.99 30.72
N ALA A 30 -17.65 26.71 30.06
CA ALA A 30 -17.51 28.14 30.16
C ALA A 30 -17.21 28.78 28.81
N GLY A 31 -18.17 28.87 27.91
CA GLY A 31 -18.18 29.86 26.86
C GLY A 31 -16.92 30.01 25.99
N LEU A 32 -15.97 29.10 26.10
CA LEU A 32 -14.79 29.10 25.23
C LEU A 32 -15.25 28.66 23.83
N PRO A 33 -15.05 29.50 22.82
CA PRO A 33 -15.39 29.10 21.46
C PRO A 33 -14.60 27.86 21.11
N CYS A 34 -15.30 26.82 20.67
CA CYS A 34 -14.69 25.69 20.03
C CYS A 34 -14.38 26.06 18.57
N PRO A 35 -13.21 26.60 18.27
CA PRO A 35 -12.95 27.18 16.94
C PRO A 35 -12.95 26.14 15.84
N VAL A 36 -13.21 24.88 16.17
CA VAL A 36 -13.08 23.71 15.31
C VAL A 36 -14.34 22.89 15.18
N ALA A 37 -15.46 23.33 15.74
CA ALA A 37 -16.75 22.65 15.56
C ALA A 37 -17.18 22.55 14.09
N GLN A 38 -16.68 23.43 13.24
CA GLN A 38 -16.98 23.46 11.81
C GLN A 38 -15.84 22.94 10.91
N GLY A 39 -14.73 22.49 11.50
CA GLY A 39 -13.50 22.13 10.79
C GLY A 39 -12.77 23.35 10.22
N VAL A 40 -11.54 23.14 9.79
CA VAL A 40 -10.72 24.15 9.11
C VAL A 40 -10.74 23.83 7.61
N PRO A 41 -11.26 24.72 6.75
CA PRO A 41 -11.18 24.53 5.31
C PRO A 41 -9.71 24.41 4.88
N GLN A 42 -9.40 23.37 4.12
CA GLN A 42 -8.07 23.17 3.56
C GLN A 42 -8.19 22.97 2.05
N SER A 43 -7.35 23.66 1.28
CA SER A 43 -7.25 23.43 -0.16
C SER A 43 -6.51 22.12 -0.40
N LEU A 44 -7.07 21.29 -1.26
CA LEU A 44 -6.43 20.08 -1.77
C LEU A 44 -5.98 20.23 -3.22
N GLN A 45 -5.94 21.47 -3.70
CA GLN A 45 -5.53 21.76 -5.07
C GLN A 45 -4.04 21.46 -5.22
N GLY A 46 -3.71 20.60 -6.18
CA GLY A 46 -2.34 20.15 -6.43
C GLY A 46 -1.94 18.88 -5.69
N ASN A 47 -2.74 18.42 -4.73
CA ASN A 47 -2.45 17.19 -4.02
C ASN A 47 -2.78 15.96 -4.87
N GLN A 48 -2.01 14.92 -4.69
CA GLN A 48 -2.24 13.61 -5.32
C GLN A 48 -3.52 12.94 -4.80
N LEU A 49 -4.11 12.09 -5.61
CA LEU A 49 -5.19 11.22 -5.16
C LEU A 49 -4.65 10.21 -4.13
N PRO A 50 -5.39 9.95 -3.04
CA PRO A 50 -4.96 8.98 -2.04
C PRO A 50 -4.65 7.61 -2.66
N ASN A 51 -3.58 6.98 -2.18
CA ASN A 51 -3.10 5.67 -2.60
C ASN A 51 -2.73 5.56 -4.10
N THR A 52 -2.54 6.67 -4.78
CA THR A 52 -2.13 6.70 -6.19
C THR A 52 -0.64 7.07 -6.25
N ALA A 53 0.16 6.22 -6.88
CA ALA A 53 1.55 6.53 -7.19
C ALA A 53 1.63 7.31 -8.52
N GLU A 54 2.59 8.20 -8.66
CA GLU A 54 2.81 8.93 -9.93
C GLU A 54 3.33 8.00 -11.03
N LEU A 55 4.17 7.06 -10.64
CA LEU A 55 4.77 6.10 -11.55
C LEU A 55 4.63 4.68 -11.01
N GLU A 56 4.08 3.79 -11.83
CA GLU A 56 4.07 2.36 -11.57
C GLU A 56 4.39 1.62 -12.86
N TYR A 57 5.33 0.69 -12.82
CA TYR A 57 5.65 -0.14 -13.96
C TYR A 57 6.08 -1.54 -13.55
N SER A 58 5.93 -2.47 -14.47
CA SER A 58 6.42 -3.84 -14.34
C SER A 58 7.18 -4.25 -15.58
N LEU A 59 8.30 -4.91 -15.36
CA LEU A 59 9.15 -5.48 -16.41
C LEU A 59 9.26 -6.98 -16.19
N SER A 60 9.15 -7.77 -17.25
CA SER A 60 9.33 -9.21 -17.18
C SER A 60 10.23 -9.66 -18.32
N LEU A 61 11.25 -10.43 -17.96
CA LEU A 61 12.13 -11.10 -18.91
C LEU A 61 11.87 -12.60 -18.81
N THR A 62 11.53 -13.22 -19.95
CA THR A 62 11.36 -14.66 -20.04
C THR A 62 12.37 -15.23 -21.04
N LYS A 63 13.11 -16.23 -20.62
CA LYS A 63 14.02 -17.01 -21.49
C LYS A 63 13.57 -18.45 -21.50
N VAL A 64 13.48 -19.00 -22.69
CA VAL A 64 13.14 -20.40 -22.94
C VAL A 64 14.39 -21.12 -23.38
N PHE A 65 14.60 -22.29 -22.83
CA PHE A 65 15.72 -23.20 -23.09
C PHE A 65 15.14 -24.52 -23.60
N PRO A 66 15.11 -24.78 -24.90
CA PRO A 66 14.67 -26.07 -25.43
C PRO A 66 15.71 -27.15 -25.08
N GLY A 67 15.23 -28.30 -24.65
CA GLY A 67 16.03 -29.48 -24.31
C GLY A 67 15.51 -30.72 -25.01
N ALA A 68 16.29 -31.80 -25.01
CA ALA A 68 15.91 -33.07 -25.65
C ALA A 68 14.64 -33.71 -25.05
N ASN A 69 14.41 -33.51 -23.75
CA ASN A 69 13.30 -34.14 -23.01
C ASN A 69 12.17 -33.16 -22.65
N GLY A 70 12.28 -31.91 -23.07
CA GLY A 70 11.30 -30.88 -22.73
C GLY A 70 11.89 -29.48 -22.78
N GLU A 71 11.11 -28.53 -22.34
CA GLU A 71 11.43 -27.11 -22.37
C GLU A 71 11.57 -26.58 -20.92
N THR A 72 12.63 -25.80 -20.66
CA THR A 72 12.76 -25.06 -19.42
C THR A 72 12.58 -23.58 -19.70
N SER A 73 11.61 -22.96 -19.02
CA SER A 73 11.42 -21.51 -19.08
C SER A 73 11.83 -20.86 -17.76
N ALA A 74 12.57 -19.78 -17.86
CA ALA A 74 12.94 -18.95 -16.71
C ALA A 74 12.36 -17.55 -16.91
N ARG A 75 11.62 -17.06 -15.93
CA ARG A 75 11.04 -15.72 -15.89
C ARG A 75 11.57 -14.96 -14.69
N LEU A 76 12.07 -13.76 -14.93
CA LEU A 76 12.39 -12.77 -13.91
C LEU A 76 11.41 -11.60 -14.08
N SER A 77 10.80 -11.17 -13.00
CA SER A 77 9.85 -10.05 -12.97
C SER A 77 10.32 -8.99 -11.98
N TYR A 78 10.27 -7.75 -12.42
CA TYR A 78 10.52 -6.60 -11.59
C TYR A 78 9.29 -5.69 -11.61
N ARG A 79 8.84 -5.26 -10.44
CA ARG A 79 7.76 -4.28 -10.28
C ARG A 79 8.26 -3.12 -9.44
N PHE A 80 8.00 -1.94 -9.92
CA PHE A 80 8.24 -0.69 -9.22
C PHE A 80 6.93 0.06 -9.05
N ARG A 81 6.73 0.61 -7.88
CA ARG A 81 5.68 1.57 -7.57
C ARG A 81 6.30 2.72 -6.80
N ASP A 82 6.10 3.93 -7.27
CA ASP A 82 6.58 5.13 -6.61
C ASP A 82 5.87 5.39 -5.29
N GLU A 83 6.39 6.33 -4.53
CA GLU A 83 5.77 6.75 -3.28
C GLU A 83 4.33 7.24 -3.50
N SER A 84 3.51 7.09 -2.50
CA SER A 84 2.14 7.58 -2.53
C SER A 84 1.73 8.06 -1.14
N ASN A 85 0.66 8.83 -1.08
CA ASN A 85 0.11 9.24 0.21
C ASN A 85 -1.26 8.58 0.42
N SER A 86 -1.50 7.99 1.56
CA SER A 86 -2.79 7.37 1.88
C SER A 86 -3.86 8.39 2.31
N SER A 87 -3.50 9.66 2.40
CA SER A 87 -4.38 10.78 2.76
C SER A 87 -4.39 11.83 1.67
N ALA A 88 -5.56 12.34 1.32
CA ALA A 88 -5.70 13.49 0.42
C ALA A 88 -5.03 14.78 0.95
N PHE A 89 -4.67 14.82 2.21
CA PHE A 89 -4.00 15.95 2.84
C PHE A 89 -2.47 15.85 2.83
N GLU A 90 -1.92 14.82 2.20
CA GLU A 90 -0.47 14.58 2.03
C GLU A 90 0.34 14.73 3.34
N MET A 91 -0.22 14.19 4.42
CA MET A 91 0.46 14.22 5.70
C MET A 91 1.67 13.28 5.66
N GLU A 92 2.84 13.75 6.08
CA GLU A 92 4.09 12.99 6.09
C GLU A 92 3.96 11.61 6.76
N ARG A 93 3.23 11.55 7.88
CA ARG A 93 2.95 10.29 8.60
C ARG A 93 2.08 9.29 7.82
N MET A 94 1.44 9.73 6.72
CA MET A 94 0.56 8.93 5.88
C MET A 94 1.21 8.57 4.54
N LYS A 95 2.50 8.86 4.42
CA LYS A 95 3.29 8.56 3.23
C LYS A 95 3.64 7.07 3.18
N ILE A 96 3.45 6.48 2.03
CA ILE A 96 3.84 5.11 1.71
C ILE A 96 5.08 5.24 0.81
N PRO A 97 6.25 4.76 1.24
CA PRO A 97 7.47 4.82 0.44
C PRO A 97 7.36 4.05 -0.87
N ALA A 98 8.24 4.34 -1.82
CA ALA A 98 8.34 3.59 -3.06
C ALA A 98 8.64 2.10 -2.81
N ASN A 99 8.00 1.24 -3.58
CA ASN A 99 8.07 -0.22 -3.44
C ASN A 99 8.73 -0.87 -4.65
N LYS A 100 9.57 -1.87 -4.40
CA LYS A 100 10.30 -2.63 -5.42
C LYS A 100 10.20 -4.12 -5.14
N TYR A 101 9.79 -4.89 -6.14
CA TYR A 101 9.64 -6.34 -6.02
C TYR A 101 10.41 -7.04 -7.13
N PHE A 102 11.12 -8.08 -6.73
CA PHE A 102 11.79 -9.02 -7.64
C PHE A 102 11.21 -10.40 -7.42
N ASP A 103 10.66 -10.98 -8.47
CA ASP A 103 10.09 -12.32 -8.46
C ASP A 103 10.73 -13.15 -9.56
N MET A 104 10.87 -14.45 -9.32
CA MET A 104 11.44 -15.41 -10.25
C MET A 104 10.55 -16.64 -10.35
N LEU A 105 10.46 -17.21 -11.53
CA LEU A 105 9.86 -18.51 -11.81
C LEU A 105 10.73 -19.26 -12.79
N VAL A 106 11.09 -20.48 -12.45
CA VAL A 106 11.70 -21.46 -13.38
C VAL A 106 10.74 -22.62 -13.50
N LYS A 107 10.34 -22.94 -14.72
CA LYS A 107 9.37 -24.00 -15.02
C LYS A 107 9.94 -24.95 -16.06
N PHE A 108 9.86 -26.26 -15.81
CA PHE A 108 10.13 -27.31 -16.78
C PHE A 108 8.82 -27.93 -17.23
N THR A 109 8.68 -28.13 -18.54
CA THR A 109 7.55 -28.79 -19.19
C THR A 109 8.14 -29.86 -20.15
N PRO A 110 7.82 -31.13 -20.00
CA PRO A 110 8.30 -32.18 -20.90
C PRO A 110 7.68 -32.08 -22.31
N ASN A 111 8.23 -32.82 -23.26
CA ASN A 111 7.78 -32.73 -24.66
C ASN A 111 6.35 -33.26 -24.90
N ASP A 112 5.85 -34.16 -24.05
CA ASP A 112 4.46 -34.62 -24.06
C ASP A 112 3.49 -33.53 -23.62
N GLY A 113 3.95 -32.57 -22.80
CA GLY A 113 3.15 -31.44 -22.37
C GLY A 113 2.16 -31.74 -21.25
N ASP A 114 2.02 -33.00 -20.86
CA ASP A 114 0.97 -33.45 -19.92
C ASP A 114 1.16 -32.96 -18.48
N TRP A 115 2.37 -32.48 -18.14
CA TRP A 115 2.66 -31.95 -16.80
C TRP A 115 3.74 -30.89 -16.83
N TYR A 116 3.86 -30.19 -15.75
CA TYR A 116 4.98 -29.30 -15.51
C TYR A 116 5.38 -29.28 -14.05
N VAL A 117 6.61 -28.93 -13.79
CA VAL A 117 7.12 -28.61 -12.46
C VAL A 117 7.83 -27.27 -12.48
N GLY A 118 7.64 -26.47 -11.46
CA GLY A 118 8.27 -25.16 -11.34
C GLY A 118 8.74 -24.84 -9.93
N VAL A 119 9.75 -24.00 -9.87
CA VAL A 119 10.24 -23.37 -8.64
C VAL A 119 10.01 -21.88 -8.77
N TYR A 120 9.41 -21.29 -7.77
CA TYR A 120 9.26 -19.83 -7.76
C TYR A 120 9.88 -19.21 -6.51
N GLY A 121 10.32 -17.98 -6.64
CA GLY A 121 10.71 -17.13 -5.54
C GLY A 121 10.03 -15.79 -5.68
N LYS A 122 9.39 -15.33 -4.63
CA LYS A 122 8.76 -14.01 -4.53
C LYS A 122 9.53 -13.16 -3.55
N ASN A 123 9.55 -11.86 -3.83
CA ASN A 123 10.28 -10.87 -3.03
C ASN A 123 11.74 -11.31 -2.77
N LEU A 124 12.50 -11.57 -3.82
CA LEU A 124 13.87 -12.10 -3.74
C LEU A 124 14.82 -11.18 -2.96
N ALA A 125 14.54 -9.88 -2.95
CA ALA A 125 15.30 -8.92 -2.17
C ALA A 125 15.07 -9.03 -0.65
N ASP A 126 14.01 -9.75 -0.23
CA ASP A 126 13.56 -9.86 1.17
C ASP A 126 13.29 -8.49 1.83
N ASP A 127 12.80 -7.56 1.03
CA ASP A 127 12.52 -6.20 1.49
C ASP A 127 11.06 -6.09 1.94
N ARG A 128 10.86 -5.83 3.24
CA ARG A 128 9.52 -5.64 3.82
C ARG A 128 9.09 -4.21 3.65
N GLN A 129 8.26 -3.98 2.66
CA GLN A 129 7.80 -2.66 2.27
C GLN A 129 6.39 -2.40 2.75
N LEU A 130 6.14 -1.18 3.21
CA LEU A 130 4.81 -0.73 3.60
C LEU A 130 3.92 -0.66 2.35
N GLN A 131 2.83 -1.43 2.33
CA GLN A 131 1.90 -1.50 1.18
C GLN A 131 0.64 -0.68 1.38
N PHE A 132 0.24 -0.54 2.62
CA PHE A 132 -1.02 0.09 2.97
C PHE A 132 -0.90 0.80 4.31
N LEU A 133 -1.52 1.96 4.40
CA LEU A 133 -1.55 2.76 5.63
C LEU A 133 -2.93 3.43 5.75
N ARG A 134 -3.49 3.41 6.94
CA ARG A 134 -4.73 4.13 7.25
C ARG A 134 -4.75 4.62 8.70
N THR A 135 -5.50 5.66 8.93
CA THR A 135 -5.76 6.15 10.29
C THR A 135 -7.07 5.57 10.81
N ALA A 136 -7.06 5.10 12.03
CA ALA A 136 -8.27 4.77 12.77
C ALA A 136 -9.13 6.01 13.03
N SER A 137 -10.38 5.80 13.37
CA SER A 137 -11.27 6.89 13.77
C SER A 137 -10.74 7.61 15.02
N ASN A 138 -11.14 8.85 15.20
CA ASN A 138 -10.79 9.63 16.38
C ASN A 138 -11.26 8.99 17.70
N LEU A 139 -12.36 8.21 17.64
CA LEU A 139 -12.86 7.44 18.77
C LEU A 139 -11.89 6.33 19.20
N GLN A 140 -11.03 5.88 18.29
CA GLN A 140 -9.98 4.89 18.51
C GLN A 140 -8.60 5.53 18.69
N GLY A 141 -8.55 6.82 19.05
CA GLY A 141 -7.30 7.54 19.32
C GLY A 141 -6.49 7.93 18.08
N GLY A 142 -7.04 7.83 16.87
CA GLY A 142 -6.35 8.24 15.63
C GLY A 142 -5.09 7.43 15.32
N GLN A 143 -5.01 6.18 15.77
CA GLN A 143 -3.86 5.30 15.55
C GLN A 143 -3.66 5.00 14.08
N LEU A 144 -2.40 4.78 13.69
CA LEU A 144 -2.02 4.34 12.35
C LEU A 144 -2.01 2.82 12.29
N TYR A 145 -2.63 2.29 11.25
CA TYR A 145 -2.57 0.88 10.88
C TYR A 145 -1.92 0.75 9.52
N GLY A 146 -1.03 -0.22 9.39
CA GLY A 146 -0.37 -0.51 8.13
C GLY A 146 -0.19 -1.99 7.90
N SER A 147 -0.09 -2.39 6.65
CA SER A 147 0.33 -3.73 6.26
C SER A 147 1.64 -3.67 5.48
N PHE A 148 2.49 -4.63 5.75
CA PHE A 148 3.75 -4.81 5.03
C PHE A 148 3.61 -5.91 3.99
N SER A 149 4.51 -5.89 3.01
CA SER A 149 4.64 -6.97 2.04
C SER A 149 5.05 -8.28 2.72
N ASP A 150 4.72 -9.39 2.06
CA ASP A 150 5.22 -10.69 2.49
C ASP A 150 6.75 -10.74 2.43
N PRO A 151 7.39 -11.48 3.34
CA PRO A 151 8.82 -11.74 3.27
C PRO A 151 9.15 -12.57 2.03
N ARG A 152 10.44 -12.75 1.75
CA ARG A 152 10.89 -13.65 0.70
C ARG A 152 10.30 -15.04 0.90
N THR A 153 9.64 -15.53 -0.16
CA THR A 153 8.95 -16.80 -0.16
C THR A 153 9.42 -17.62 -1.34
N TRP A 154 9.70 -18.91 -1.08
CA TRP A 154 10.02 -19.90 -2.10
C TRP A 154 8.94 -20.97 -2.11
N GLY A 155 8.68 -21.51 -3.27
CA GLY A 155 7.74 -22.60 -3.39
C GLY A 155 7.92 -23.41 -4.65
N LEU A 156 7.27 -24.57 -4.65
CA LEU A 156 7.16 -25.46 -5.78
C LEU A 156 5.75 -25.37 -6.34
N GLN A 157 5.64 -25.45 -7.63
CA GLN A 157 4.37 -25.61 -8.32
C GLN A 157 4.42 -26.83 -9.21
N PHE A 158 3.32 -27.52 -9.31
CA PHE A 158 3.16 -28.70 -10.10
C PHE A 158 1.77 -28.69 -10.74
N GLY A 159 1.66 -29.08 -11.97
CA GLY A 159 0.38 -29.14 -12.69
C GLY A 159 0.37 -30.25 -13.71
N PHE A 160 -0.86 -30.73 -13.98
CA PHE A 160 -1.17 -31.71 -15.01
C PHE A 160 -2.28 -31.17 -15.90
N ASP A 161 -2.16 -31.46 -17.19
CA ASP A 161 -3.23 -31.27 -18.16
C ASP A 161 -3.82 -32.67 -18.46
N PHE A 162 -5.16 -32.79 -18.47
CA PHE A 162 -5.92 -34.01 -18.69
C PHE A 162 -6.59 -33.97 -20.05
#